data_31a084ead880617e5ce145fb5f64b70d
#
_entry.id   31a084ead880617e5ce145fb5f64b70d
#
_cell.length_a   1.000
_cell.length_b   1.000
_cell.length_c   1.000
_cell.angle_alpha   90.00
_cell.angle_beta   90.00
_cell.angle_gamma   90.00
#
_symmetry.space_group_name_H-M   'P 1'
#
loop_
_entity.id
_entity.type
_entity.pdbx_description
1 polymer ?
#
loop_
_entity_poly.entity_id
_entity_poly.type
_entity_poly.pdbx_seq_one_letter_code
_entity_poly.pdbx_strand_id
1 'polypeptide(L)'
;MSNSSRILAQNSKSSGESSPTWKIVLFAVVLVAVSGPWSRADVALLAGIALALCGLSSFAKQSKTASKWLIQACVVELGLRLDLSVVMHSAIEGLALAAGTIIGAVVIGLFLGKILKCGREVSTLVTSGTAICGGSAIVAVGAAINASTSAMAVATGAIFILNAVGLWTLPMIGHSLGLTEVQFGQWAGVALHDIASVGGASSSYGPVAFDTATIVKLTRVIWIFPIALFAGQWMRHGDASAAKPAFP
;
A
#
# COMPACT_ATOMS: atom_id res chain seq x y z
N MET A 1 21.04 24.59 34.99
CA MET A 1 20.80 23.28 34.37
C MET A 1 19.67 23.47 33.36
N SER A 2 20.02 23.36 32.07
CA SER A 2 19.19 23.78 30.93
C SER A 2 17.98 22.83 30.72
N ASN A 3 16.86 23.39 30.28
CA ASN A 3 15.61 22.67 29.94
C ASN A 3 15.82 21.52 28.91
N SER A 4 16.87 21.63 28.11
CA SER A 4 17.28 20.62 27.14
C SER A 4 17.74 19.28 27.76
N SER A 5 18.38 19.34 28.94
CA SER A 5 18.82 18.11 29.65
C SER A 5 17.66 17.35 30.29
N ARG A 6 16.57 18.02 30.63
CA ARG A 6 15.34 17.38 31.17
C ARG A 6 14.55 16.68 30.05
N ILE A 7 14.48 17.28 28.84
CA ILE A 7 13.80 16.68 27.67
C ILE A 7 14.56 15.44 27.19
N LEU A 8 15.89 15.47 27.18
CA LEU A 8 16.70 14.30 26.83
C LEU A 8 16.60 13.16 27.85
N ALA A 9 16.53 13.50 29.15
CA ALA A 9 16.33 12.50 30.22
C ALA A 9 14.90 11.90 30.23
N GLN A 10 13.89 12.65 29.79
CA GLN A 10 12.52 12.16 29.66
C GLN A 10 12.37 11.23 28.45
N ASN A 11 13.06 11.52 27.33
CA ASN A 11 13.06 10.66 26.14
C ASN A 11 13.85 9.35 26.35
N SER A 12 14.84 9.31 27.23
CA SER A 12 15.60 8.09 27.53
C SER A 12 14.85 7.12 28.46
N LYS A 13 13.87 7.61 29.23
CA LYS A 13 13.04 6.78 30.13
C LYS A 13 11.89 6.05 29.43
N SER A 14 11.49 6.47 28.23
CA SER A 14 10.39 5.82 27.48
C SER A 14 10.79 4.56 26.70
N SER A 15 12.07 4.23 26.63
CA SER A 15 12.59 3.07 25.88
C SER A 15 12.75 1.79 26.69
N GLY A 16 12.38 1.77 27.97
CA GLY A 16 12.64 0.64 28.90
C GLY A 16 11.40 0.05 29.58
N GLU A 17 10.18 0.45 29.22
CA GLU A 17 8.99 -0.21 29.77
C GLU A 17 8.79 -1.55 29.08
N SER A 18 9.19 -2.65 29.75
CA SER A 18 8.85 -4.00 29.36
C SER A 18 7.33 -4.11 29.29
N SER A 19 6.80 -4.28 28.08
CA SER A 19 5.37 -4.49 27.89
C SER A 19 4.91 -5.66 28.76
N PRO A 20 3.82 -5.52 29.55
CA PRO A 20 3.39 -6.55 30.49
C PRO A 20 3.19 -7.88 29.75
N THR A 21 3.64 -8.97 30.35
CA THR A 21 3.74 -10.32 29.77
C THR A 21 2.41 -10.79 29.11
N TRP A 22 1.27 -10.37 29.67
CA TRP A 22 -0.05 -10.71 29.11
C TRP A 22 -0.29 -10.09 27.72
N LYS A 23 0.24 -8.90 27.42
CA LYS A 23 0.15 -8.26 26.10
C LYS A 23 0.93 -9.06 25.04
N ILE A 24 2.09 -9.57 25.45
CA ILE A 24 2.94 -10.41 24.59
C ILE A 24 2.23 -11.73 24.28
N VAL A 25 1.67 -12.36 25.32
CA VAL A 25 0.92 -13.62 25.18
C VAL A 25 -0.30 -13.42 24.29
N LEU A 26 -1.08 -12.36 24.50
CA LEU A 26 -2.26 -12.07 23.68
C LEU A 26 -1.87 -11.81 22.21
N PHE A 27 -0.82 -11.04 21.98
CA PHE A 27 -0.31 -10.81 20.62
C PHE A 27 0.12 -12.11 19.94
N ALA A 28 0.85 -12.97 20.65
CA ALA A 28 1.28 -14.28 20.15
C ALA A 28 0.10 -15.21 19.83
N VAL A 29 -0.91 -15.25 20.71
CA VAL A 29 -2.12 -16.06 20.50
C VAL A 29 -2.88 -15.59 19.26
N VAL A 30 -3.08 -14.28 19.09
CA VAL A 30 -3.75 -13.73 17.90
C VAL A 30 -2.92 -14.01 16.65
N LEU A 31 -1.59 -13.87 16.71
CA LEU A 31 -0.69 -14.17 15.59
C LEU A 31 -0.83 -15.63 15.15
N VAL A 32 -0.81 -16.57 16.10
CA VAL A 32 -0.97 -18.00 15.81
C VAL A 32 -2.38 -18.30 15.26
N ALA A 33 -3.42 -17.72 15.84
CA ALA A 33 -4.79 -17.90 15.36
C ALA A 33 -5.00 -17.39 13.93
N VAL A 34 -4.34 -16.27 13.59
CA VAL A 34 -4.41 -15.67 12.26
C VAL A 34 -3.48 -16.36 11.24
N SER A 35 -2.47 -17.11 11.67
CA SER A 35 -1.57 -17.85 10.77
C SER A 35 -2.10 -19.22 10.35
N GLY A 36 -3.28 -19.64 10.85
CA GLY A 36 -3.88 -20.92 10.52
C GLY A 36 -4.49 -20.98 9.12
N PRO A 37 -4.66 -22.19 8.54
CA PRO A 37 -5.20 -22.37 7.18
C PRO A 37 -6.69 -21.98 7.07
N TRP A 38 -7.37 -21.74 8.18
CA TRP A 38 -8.73 -21.22 8.27
C TRP A 38 -8.82 -19.68 8.28
N SER A 39 -7.68 -19.00 8.37
CA SER A 39 -7.64 -17.56 8.50
C SER A 39 -7.83 -16.89 7.13
N ARG A 40 -8.88 -16.08 7.04
CA ARG A 40 -9.11 -15.21 5.90
C ARG A 40 -8.34 -13.89 6.10
N ALA A 41 -7.86 -13.30 5.00
CA ALA A 41 -7.09 -12.05 5.03
C ALA A 41 -7.87 -10.89 5.68
N ASP A 42 -9.19 -10.89 5.51
CA ASP A 42 -10.10 -9.91 6.10
C ASP A 42 -10.14 -10.02 7.65
N VAL A 43 -10.25 -11.23 8.18
CA VAL A 43 -10.22 -11.48 9.64
C VAL A 43 -8.86 -11.08 10.22
N ALA A 44 -7.76 -11.39 9.52
CA ALA A 44 -6.42 -11.01 9.92
C ALA A 44 -6.24 -9.50 10.01
N LEU A 45 -6.77 -8.75 9.03
CA LEU A 45 -6.74 -7.30 9.01
C LEU A 45 -7.53 -6.70 10.18
N LEU A 46 -8.77 -7.18 10.42
CA LEU A 46 -9.59 -6.71 11.54
C LEU A 46 -8.94 -6.98 12.89
N ALA A 47 -8.38 -8.18 13.07
CA ALA A 47 -7.67 -8.52 14.30
C ALA A 47 -6.44 -7.61 14.50
N GLY A 48 -5.69 -7.31 13.45
CA GLY A 48 -4.56 -6.38 13.48
C GLY A 48 -4.97 -4.96 13.84
N ILE A 49 -6.07 -4.45 13.26
CA ILE A 49 -6.61 -3.13 13.58
C ILE A 49 -7.09 -3.09 15.04
N ALA A 50 -7.82 -4.09 15.50
CA ALA A 50 -8.30 -4.16 16.88
C ALA A 50 -7.13 -4.14 17.88
N LEU A 51 -6.08 -4.95 17.64
CA LEU A 51 -4.87 -4.95 18.47
C LEU A 51 -4.18 -3.59 18.49
N ALA A 52 -4.09 -2.91 17.34
CA ALA A 52 -3.49 -1.59 17.24
C ALA A 52 -4.29 -0.53 18.02
N LEU A 53 -5.62 -0.51 17.87
CA LEU A 53 -6.51 0.40 18.59
C LEU A 53 -6.52 0.16 20.10
N CYS A 54 -6.37 -1.08 20.55
CA CYS A 54 -6.25 -1.44 21.97
C CYS A 54 -4.84 -1.10 22.56
N GLY A 55 -3.92 -0.55 21.79
CA GLY A 55 -2.56 -0.24 22.24
C GLY A 55 -1.72 -1.47 22.59
N LEU A 56 -2.06 -2.62 21.97
CA LEU A 56 -1.42 -3.92 22.20
C LEU A 56 -0.27 -4.21 21.21
N SER A 57 0.15 -3.21 20.43
CA SER A 57 1.25 -3.30 19.44
C SER A 57 2.64 -3.27 20.12
N SER A 58 2.89 -4.24 21.02
CA SER A 58 4.13 -4.31 21.82
C SER A 58 5.41 -4.48 20.99
N PHE A 59 5.31 -4.94 19.74
CA PHE A 59 6.43 -5.23 18.84
C PHE A 59 6.33 -4.49 17.50
N ALA A 60 5.82 -3.26 17.47
CA ALA A 60 5.56 -2.51 16.23
C ALA A 60 6.78 -2.45 15.28
N LYS A 61 8.00 -2.29 15.81
CA LYS A 61 9.22 -2.21 15.00
C LYS A 61 9.61 -3.57 14.39
N GLN A 62 9.57 -4.65 15.20
CA GLN A 62 9.86 -6.01 14.72
C GLN A 62 8.78 -6.50 13.76
N SER A 63 7.51 -6.26 14.08
CA SER A 63 6.36 -6.60 13.24
C SER A 63 6.43 -5.90 11.87
N LYS A 64 6.81 -4.61 11.83
CA LYS A 64 7.02 -3.88 10.57
C LYS A 64 8.13 -4.50 9.72
N THR A 65 9.24 -4.91 10.33
CA THR A 65 10.35 -5.54 9.62
C THR A 65 9.97 -6.94 9.13
N ALA A 66 9.33 -7.75 9.98
CA ALA A 66 8.85 -9.09 9.62
C ALA A 66 7.82 -9.03 8.48
N SER A 67 6.83 -8.12 8.56
CA SER A 67 5.85 -7.90 7.49
C SER A 67 6.52 -7.57 6.15
N LYS A 68 7.54 -6.70 6.16
CA LYS A 68 8.28 -6.37 4.94
C LYS A 68 8.90 -7.60 4.29
N TRP A 69 9.58 -8.43 5.07
CA TRP A 69 10.21 -9.65 4.56
C TRP A 69 9.19 -10.70 4.10
N LEU A 70 8.10 -10.87 4.86
CA LEU A 70 7.02 -11.79 4.48
C LEU A 70 6.35 -11.36 3.17
N ILE A 71 6.04 -10.08 3.01
CA ILE A 71 5.47 -9.56 1.75
C ILE A 71 6.44 -9.78 0.59
N GLN A 72 7.74 -9.51 0.78
CA GLN A 72 8.75 -9.77 -0.25
C GLN A 72 8.83 -11.26 -0.62
N ALA A 73 8.82 -12.16 0.37
CA ALA A 73 8.82 -13.59 0.14
C ALA A 73 7.57 -14.07 -0.62
N CYS A 74 6.38 -13.58 -0.23
CA CYS A 74 5.13 -13.86 -0.94
C CYS A 74 5.16 -13.37 -2.40
N VAL A 75 5.69 -12.18 -2.66
CA VAL A 75 5.80 -11.65 -4.02
C VAL A 75 6.74 -12.50 -4.87
N VAL A 76 7.87 -12.94 -4.30
CA VAL A 76 8.81 -13.85 -5.00
C VAL A 76 8.14 -15.19 -5.27
N GLU A 77 7.45 -15.79 -4.30
CA GLU A 77 6.74 -17.06 -4.48
C GLU A 77 5.66 -16.94 -5.55
N LEU A 78 4.87 -15.88 -5.54
CA LEU A 78 3.88 -15.60 -6.58
C LEU A 78 4.54 -15.45 -7.96
N GLY A 79 5.66 -14.73 -8.04
CA GLY A 79 6.40 -14.59 -9.30
C GLY A 79 6.93 -15.92 -9.84
N LEU A 80 7.33 -16.85 -8.97
CA LEU A 80 7.79 -18.19 -9.35
C LEU A 80 6.66 -19.13 -9.80
N ARG A 81 5.44 -18.91 -9.32
CA ARG A 81 4.25 -19.68 -9.73
C ARG A 81 3.66 -19.23 -11.08
N LEU A 82 3.97 -18.00 -11.49
CA LEU A 82 3.47 -17.48 -12.78
C LEU A 82 4.16 -18.18 -13.96
N ASP A 83 3.37 -18.73 -14.85
CA ASP A 83 3.87 -19.26 -16.10
C ASP A 83 4.38 -18.08 -16.97
N LEU A 84 5.69 -18.10 -17.23
CA LEU A 84 6.35 -17.02 -17.97
C LEU A 84 5.78 -16.86 -19.39
N SER A 85 5.28 -17.93 -20.00
CA SER A 85 4.65 -17.90 -21.32
C SER A 85 3.33 -17.13 -21.30
N VAL A 86 2.52 -17.34 -20.25
CA VAL A 86 1.24 -16.63 -20.05
C VAL A 86 1.51 -15.15 -19.74
N VAL A 87 2.51 -14.88 -18.91
CA VAL A 87 2.92 -13.50 -18.59
C VAL A 87 3.40 -12.77 -19.84
N MET A 88 4.22 -13.40 -20.68
CA MET A 88 4.74 -12.76 -21.91
C MET A 88 3.63 -12.48 -22.94
N HIS A 89 2.65 -13.38 -23.10
CA HIS A 89 1.51 -13.16 -24.01
C HIS A 89 0.56 -12.08 -23.50
N SER A 90 0.29 -12.07 -22.19
CA SER A 90 -0.58 -11.07 -21.55
C SER A 90 0.14 -9.76 -21.22
N ALA A 91 1.47 -9.72 -21.32
CA ALA A 91 2.26 -8.57 -20.90
C ALA A 91 1.95 -7.31 -21.73
N ILE A 92 1.78 -7.44 -23.03
CA ILE A 92 1.52 -6.29 -23.90
C ILE A 92 0.12 -5.72 -23.63
N GLU A 93 -0.89 -6.58 -23.55
CA GLU A 93 -2.25 -6.16 -23.24
C GLU A 93 -2.37 -5.62 -21.81
N GLY A 94 -1.73 -6.30 -20.85
CA GLY A 94 -1.68 -5.87 -19.46
C GLY A 94 -0.91 -4.55 -19.28
N LEU A 95 0.16 -4.32 -20.05
CA LEU A 95 0.92 -3.09 -20.03
C LEU A 95 0.13 -1.91 -20.62
N ALA A 96 -0.60 -2.14 -21.72
CA ALA A 96 -1.47 -1.15 -22.34
C ALA A 96 -2.64 -0.78 -21.41
N LEU A 97 -3.28 -1.76 -20.77
CA LEU A 97 -4.33 -1.55 -19.78
C LEU A 97 -3.78 -0.78 -18.57
N ALA A 98 -2.60 -1.16 -18.08
CA ALA A 98 -1.95 -0.46 -16.98
C ALA A 98 -1.65 1.00 -17.36
N ALA A 99 -1.07 1.26 -18.54
CA ALA A 99 -0.79 2.61 -18.99
C ALA A 99 -2.06 3.47 -19.07
N GLY A 100 -3.11 2.97 -19.71
CA GLY A 100 -4.39 3.67 -19.85
C GLY A 100 -5.02 3.99 -18.49
N THR A 101 -5.09 3.02 -17.59
CA THR A 101 -5.67 3.20 -16.24
C THR A 101 -4.80 4.10 -15.36
N ILE A 102 -3.48 4.05 -15.48
CA ILE A 102 -2.55 4.94 -14.76
C ILE A 102 -2.71 6.38 -15.24
N ILE A 103 -2.71 6.61 -16.55
CA ILE A 103 -2.90 7.96 -17.12
C ILE A 103 -4.26 8.52 -16.69
N GLY A 104 -5.33 7.73 -16.80
CA GLY A 104 -6.65 8.11 -16.33
C GLY A 104 -6.68 8.46 -14.84
N ALA A 105 -6.07 7.64 -13.99
CA ALA A 105 -5.97 7.89 -12.55
C ALA A 105 -5.17 9.16 -12.24
N VAL A 106 -4.07 9.42 -12.96
CA VAL A 106 -3.27 10.64 -12.79
C VAL A 106 -4.06 11.88 -13.19
N VAL A 107 -4.72 11.87 -14.34
CA VAL A 107 -5.52 13.00 -14.80
C VAL A 107 -6.67 13.29 -13.85
N ILE A 108 -7.46 12.27 -13.50
CA ILE A 108 -8.60 12.41 -12.59
C ILE A 108 -8.15 12.81 -11.19
N GLY A 109 -7.09 12.18 -10.67
CA GLY A 109 -6.59 12.43 -9.32
C GLY A 109 -6.05 13.85 -9.15
N LEU A 110 -5.28 14.37 -10.10
CA LEU A 110 -4.79 15.74 -10.07
C LEU A 110 -5.94 16.76 -10.26
N PHE A 111 -6.91 16.46 -11.12
CA PHE A 111 -8.10 17.28 -11.31
C PHE A 111 -8.94 17.37 -10.03
N LEU A 112 -9.22 16.21 -9.39
CA LEU A 112 -9.94 16.15 -8.12
C LEU A 112 -9.17 16.86 -7.00
N GLY A 113 -7.85 16.68 -6.92
CA GLY A 113 -7.00 17.37 -5.96
C GLY A 113 -7.09 18.89 -6.07
N LYS A 114 -7.21 19.41 -7.31
CA LYS A 114 -7.41 20.84 -7.57
C LYS A 114 -8.80 21.32 -7.14
N ILE A 115 -9.85 20.55 -7.46
CA ILE A 115 -11.25 20.89 -7.07
C ILE A 115 -11.41 20.88 -5.56
N LEU A 116 -10.87 19.84 -4.89
CA LEU A 116 -10.94 19.68 -3.44
C LEU A 116 -9.95 20.59 -2.69
N LYS A 117 -9.20 21.42 -3.42
CA LYS A 117 -8.18 22.33 -2.86
C LYS A 117 -7.17 21.62 -1.95
N CYS A 118 -6.85 20.38 -2.24
CA CYS A 118 -5.79 19.64 -1.55
C CYS A 118 -4.43 20.27 -1.87
N GLY A 119 -3.52 20.30 -0.88
CA GLY A 119 -2.14 20.73 -1.13
C GLY A 119 -1.49 19.92 -2.25
N ARG A 120 -0.63 20.56 -3.06
CA ARG A 120 0.01 19.93 -4.25
C ARG A 120 0.75 18.64 -3.89
N GLU A 121 1.47 18.61 -2.75
CA GLU A 121 2.18 17.42 -2.27
C GLU A 121 1.21 16.25 -2.01
N VAL A 122 0.17 16.49 -1.19
CA VAL A 122 -0.81 15.45 -0.83
C VAL A 122 -1.54 14.96 -2.08
N SER A 123 -1.98 15.87 -2.96
CA SER A 123 -2.66 15.51 -4.20
C SER A 123 -1.78 14.64 -5.11
N THR A 124 -0.50 15.01 -5.30
CA THR A 124 0.43 14.23 -6.12
C THR A 124 0.73 12.86 -5.51
N LEU A 125 0.90 12.78 -4.18
CA LEU A 125 1.17 11.53 -3.47
C LEU A 125 -0.03 10.58 -3.49
N VAL A 126 -1.24 11.06 -3.20
CA VAL A 126 -2.46 10.23 -3.26
C VAL A 126 -2.70 9.76 -4.68
N THR A 127 -2.56 10.65 -5.66
CA THR A 127 -2.73 10.32 -7.08
C THR A 127 -1.74 9.25 -7.54
N SER A 128 -0.46 9.40 -7.23
CA SER A 128 0.55 8.40 -7.60
C SER A 128 0.35 7.08 -6.88
N GLY A 129 0.00 7.12 -5.59
CA GLY A 129 -0.35 5.93 -4.83
C GLY A 129 -1.54 5.19 -5.42
N THR A 130 -2.61 5.89 -5.76
CA THR A 130 -3.81 5.32 -6.41
C THR A 130 -3.49 4.79 -7.80
N ALA A 131 -2.68 5.50 -8.57
CA ALA A 131 -2.34 5.11 -9.93
C ALA A 131 -1.50 3.85 -10.02
N ILE A 132 -0.66 3.53 -9.02
CA ILE A 132 0.32 2.43 -9.14
C ILE A 132 0.07 1.34 -8.09
N CYS A 133 0.72 1.44 -6.92
CA CYS A 133 0.76 0.38 -5.92
C CYS A 133 0.70 0.90 -4.47
N GLY A 134 0.08 2.03 -4.24
CA GLY A 134 -0.13 2.57 -2.90
C GLY A 134 1.13 3.07 -2.23
N GLY A 135 1.49 2.47 -1.11
CA GLY A 135 2.55 2.95 -0.23
C GLY A 135 3.92 3.05 -0.87
N SER A 136 4.34 2.08 -1.71
CA SER A 136 5.65 2.13 -2.39
C SER A 136 5.73 3.26 -3.41
N ALA A 137 4.64 3.56 -4.12
CA ALA A 137 4.57 4.70 -5.03
C ALA A 137 4.62 6.03 -4.25
N ILE A 138 3.92 6.14 -3.11
CA ILE A 138 4.00 7.32 -2.25
C ILE A 138 5.42 7.57 -1.76
N VAL A 139 6.14 6.50 -1.33
CA VAL A 139 7.53 6.65 -0.85
C VAL A 139 8.45 7.08 -1.99
N ALA A 140 8.36 6.44 -3.16
CA ALA A 140 9.21 6.76 -4.31
C ALA A 140 8.96 8.18 -4.84
N VAL A 141 7.69 8.54 -5.06
CA VAL A 141 7.31 9.88 -5.53
C VAL A 141 7.59 10.92 -4.45
N GLY A 142 7.32 10.62 -3.18
CA GLY A 142 7.60 11.51 -2.06
C GLY A 142 9.08 11.87 -1.95
N ALA A 143 9.98 10.89 -2.15
CA ALA A 143 11.41 11.14 -2.23
C ALA A 143 11.78 11.99 -3.46
N ALA A 144 11.16 11.74 -4.62
CA ALA A 144 11.46 12.47 -5.87
C ALA A 144 11.02 13.95 -5.82
N ILE A 145 9.93 14.25 -5.08
CA ILE A 145 9.41 15.63 -4.93
C ILE A 145 9.83 16.29 -3.61
N ASN A 146 10.66 15.64 -2.79
CA ASN A 146 11.02 16.09 -1.43
C ASN A 146 9.78 16.41 -0.55
N ALA A 147 8.78 15.55 -0.60
CA ALA A 147 7.53 15.76 0.13
C ALA A 147 7.74 15.77 1.66
N SER A 148 6.94 16.57 2.33
CA SER A 148 6.92 16.64 3.79
C SER A 148 6.46 15.28 4.40
N THR A 149 7.02 14.94 5.57
CA THR A 149 6.63 13.72 6.30
C THR A 149 5.13 13.70 6.61
N SER A 150 4.54 14.87 6.88
CA SER A 150 3.11 14.98 7.15
C SER A 150 2.26 14.69 5.91
N ALA A 151 2.65 15.18 4.72
CA ALA A 151 1.96 14.89 3.47
C ALA A 151 2.02 13.40 3.11
N MET A 152 3.20 12.78 3.31
CA MET A 152 3.37 11.33 3.12
C MET A 152 2.50 10.51 4.10
N ALA A 153 2.41 10.92 5.36
CA ALA A 153 1.58 10.25 6.36
C ALA A 153 0.08 10.34 6.01
N VAL A 154 -0.39 11.53 5.62
CA VAL A 154 -1.78 11.75 5.20
C VAL A 154 -2.12 10.91 3.95
N ALA A 155 -1.26 10.95 2.93
CA ALA A 155 -1.48 10.18 1.70
C ALA A 155 -1.50 8.67 1.97
N THR A 156 -0.56 8.17 2.77
CA THR A 156 -0.50 6.75 3.15
C THR A 156 -1.72 6.33 3.97
N GLY A 157 -2.14 7.15 4.93
CA GLY A 157 -3.33 6.91 5.75
C GLY A 157 -4.60 6.83 4.90
N ALA A 158 -4.79 7.76 3.97
CA ALA A 158 -5.93 7.77 3.05
C ALA A 158 -5.99 6.48 2.21
N ILE A 159 -4.86 6.06 1.65
CA ILE A 159 -4.79 4.82 0.85
C ILE A 159 -5.08 3.58 1.69
N PHE A 160 -4.59 3.49 2.92
CA PHE A 160 -4.88 2.35 3.79
C PHE A 160 -6.37 2.28 4.16
N ILE A 161 -7.01 3.42 4.43
CA ILE A 161 -8.46 3.46 4.69
C ILE A 161 -9.25 2.99 3.45
N LEU A 162 -8.89 3.50 2.26
CA LEU A 162 -9.54 3.09 1.01
C LEU A 162 -9.35 1.59 0.73
N ASN A 163 -8.17 1.04 1.00
CA ASN A 163 -7.93 -0.40 0.87
C ASN A 163 -8.75 -1.23 1.88
N ALA A 164 -8.84 -0.78 3.13
CA ALA A 164 -9.65 -1.47 4.14
C ALA A 164 -11.13 -1.50 3.75
N VAL A 165 -11.67 -0.40 3.25
CA VAL A 165 -13.03 -0.33 2.73
C VAL A 165 -13.18 -1.21 1.47
N GLY A 166 -12.26 -1.07 0.51
CA GLY A 166 -12.31 -1.80 -0.76
C GLY A 166 -12.19 -3.32 -0.61
N LEU A 167 -11.39 -3.79 0.36
CA LEU A 167 -11.24 -5.22 0.67
C LEU A 167 -12.58 -5.91 0.92
N TRP A 168 -13.53 -5.21 1.56
CA TRP A 168 -14.85 -5.73 1.89
C TRP A 168 -15.89 -5.42 0.82
N THR A 169 -15.88 -4.19 0.31
CA THR A 169 -16.95 -3.70 -0.57
C THR A 169 -16.82 -4.24 -2.00
N LEU A 170 -15.58 -4.38 -2.52
CA LEU A 170 -15.39 -4.81 -3.91
C LEU A 170 -15.91 -6.23 -4.17
N PRO A 171 -15.62 -7.27 -3.35
CA PRO A 171 -16.17 -8.59 -3.58
C PRO A 171 -17.70 -8.62 -3.53
N MET A 172 -18.31 -7.87 -2.59
CA MET A 172 -19.77 -7.78 -2.48
C MET A 172 -20.38 -7.15 -3.74
N ILE A 173 -19.79 -6.04 -4.22
CA ILE A 173 -20.25 -5.38 -5.45
C ILE A 173 -20.00 -6.30 -6.66
N GLY A 174 -18.86 -6.95 -6.75
CA GLY A 174 -18.53 -7.88 -7.83
C GLY A 174 -19.55 -9.01 -7.96
N HIS A 175 -19.91 -9.62 -6.84
CA HIS A 175 -20.96 -10.65 -6.81
C HIS A 175 -22.34 -10.09 -7.20
N SER A 176 -22.70 -8.90 -6.73
CA SER A 176 -23.99 -8.28 -7.08
C SER A 176 -24.09 -7.91 -8.56
N LEU A 177 -22.96 -7.60 -9.21
CA LEU A 177 -22.88 -7.31 -10.63
C LEU A 177 -22.70 -8.58 -11.49
N GLY A 178 -22.57 -9.76 -10.89
CA GLY A 178 -22.37 -11.03 -11.62
C GLY A 178 -21.05 -11.08 -12.39
N LEU A 179 -19.98 -10.43 -11.91
CA LEU A 179 -18.70 -10.43 -12.58
C LEU A 179 -18.09 -11.84 -12.56
N THR A 180 -17.46 -12.21 -13.68
CA THR A 180 -16.61 -13.42 -13.73
C THR A 180 -15.36 -13.22 -12.87
N GLU A 181 -14.69 -14.31 -12.48
CA GLU A 181 -13.44 -14.22 -11.72
C GLU A 181 -12.38 -13.38 -12.44
N VAL A 182 -12.24 -13.51 -13.76
CA VAL A 182 -11.30 -12.73 -14.57
C VAL A 182 -11.63 -11.24 -14.51
N GLN A 183 -12.91 -10.89 -14.73
CA GLN A 183 -13.36 -9.49 -14.69
C GLN A 183 -13.16 -8.88 -13.30
N PHE A 184 -13.52 -9.63 -12.25
CA PHE A 184 -13.29 -9.18 -10.88
C PHE A 184 -11.81 -9.03 -10.58
N GLY A 185 -10.97 -10.00 -10.99
CA GLY A 185 -9.53 -9.93 -10.81
C GLY A 185 -8.90 -8.70 -11.47
N GLN A 186 -9.28 -8.39 -12.71
CA GLN A 186 -8.85 -7.19 -13.41
C GLN A 186 -9.28 -5.92 -12.65
N TRP A 187 -10.55 -5.86 -12.23
CA TRP A 187 -11.07 -4.72 -11.49
C TRP A 187 -10.41 -4.54 -10.13
N ALA A 188 -10.31 -5.59 -9.32
CA ALA A 188 -9.66 -5.55 -8.02
C ALA A 188 -8.17 -5.19 -8.12
N GLY A 189 -7.46 -5.73 -9.11
CA GLY A 189 -6.05 -5.40 -9.38
C GLY A 189 -5.82 -3.94 -9.73
N VAL A 190 -6.80 -3.29 -10.37
CA VAL A 190 -6.76 -1.85 -10.68
C VAL A 190 -7.21 -1.00 -9.49
N ALA A 191 -8.33 -1.35 -8.86
CA ALA A 191 -9.02 -0.52 -7.86
C ALA A 191 -8.34 -0.50 -6.49
N LEU A 192 -7.84 -1.65 -6.01
CA LEU A 192 -7.12 -1.73 -4.74
C LEU A 192 -5.67 -1.26 -4.92
N HIS A 193 -5.11 -0.65 -3.87
CA HIS A 193 -3.84 0.05 -3.99
C HIS A 193 -2.63 -0.84 -3.66
N ASP A 194 -2.73 -1.79 -2.72
CA ASP A 194 -1.63 -2.66 -2.32
C ASP A 194 -1.89 -4.13 -2.65
N ILE A 195 -0.81 -4.91 -2.74
CA ILE A 195 -0.87 -6.32 -3.15
C ILE A 195 -1.56 -7.21 -2.10
N ALA A 196 -1.48 -6.85 -0.82
CA ALA A 196 -2.10 -7.63 0.25
C ALA A 196 -3.62 -7.50 0.20
N SER A 197 -4.15 -6.28 0.03
CA SER A 197 -5.59 -6.03 -0.12
C SER A 197 -6.12 -6.62 -1.43
N VAL A 198 -5.34 -6.54 -2.52
CA VAL A 198 -5.68 -7.20 -3.80
C VAL A 198 -5.80 -8.70 -3.60
N GLY A 199 -4.79 -9.33 -2.99
CA GLY A 199 -4.79 -10.76 -2.71
C GLY A 199 -5.95 -11.17 -1.80
N GLY A 200 -6.22 -10.38 -0.74
CA GLY A 200 -7.30 -10.64 0.19
C GLY A 200 -8.69 -10.59 -0.47
N ALA A 201 -8.98 -9.54 -1.22
CA ALA A 201 -10.25 -9.38 -1.92
C ALA A 201 -10.44 -10.43 -3.02
N SER A 202 -9.41 -10.67 -3.84
CA SER A 202 -9.50 -11.57 -4.99
C SER A 202 -9.52 -13.05 -4.58
N SER A 203 -8.79 -13.45 -3.53
CA SER A 203 -8.84 -14.82 -3.01
C SER A 203 -10.22 -15.20 -2.43
N SER A 204 -10.96 -14.22 -1.89
CA SER A 204 -12.33 -14.44 -1.44
C SER A 204 -13.33 -14.60 -2.58
N TYR A 205 -12.97 -14.16 -3.79
CA TYR A 205 -13.81 -14.24 -4.98
C TYR A 205 -13.58 -15.53 -5.77
N GLY A 206 -12.33 -15.99 -5.88
CA GLY A 206 -11.95 -17.24 -6.51
C GLY A 206 -10.46 -17.31 -6.91
N PRO A 207 -9.95 -18.51 -7.19
CA PRO A 207 -8.53 -18.69 -7.51
C PRO A 207 -8.10 -17.99 -8.81
N VAL A 208 -8.95 -18.00 -9.85
CA VAL A 208 -8.65 -17.30 -11.12
C VAL A 208 -8.66 -15.77 -10.90
N ALA A 209 -9.55 -15.27 -10.03
CA ALA A 209 -9.57 -13.86 -9.67
C ALA A 209 -8.27 -13.45 -8.97
N PHE A 210 -7.75 -14.29 -8.07
CA PHE A 210 -6.51 -14.04 -7.36
C PHE A 210 -5.31 -13.94 -8.32
N ASP A 211 -5.16 -14.90 -9.23
CA ASP A 211 -4.06 -14.91 -10.20
C ASP A 211 -4.13 -13.70 -11.14
N THR A 212 -5.32 -13.43 -11.69
CA THR A 212 -5.55 -12.29 -12.57
C THR A 212 -5.24 -10.96 -11.88
N ALA A 213 -5.77 -10.76 -10.67
CA ALA A 213 -5.57 -9.53 -9.92
C ALA A 213 -4.10 -9.29 -9.56
N THR A 214 -3.38 -10.37 -9.22
CA THR A 214 -1.96 -10.33 -8.91
C THR A 214 -1.13 -9.92 -10.13
N ILE A 215 -1.38 -10.51 -11.30
CA ILE A 215 -0.71 -10.17 -12.56
C ILE A 215 -0.95 -8.69 -12.89
N VAL A 216 -2.20 -8.24 -12.86
CA VAL A 216 -2.56 -6.84 -13.12
C VAL A 216 -1.84 -5.90 -12.15
N LYS A 217 -1.75 -6.24 -10.87
CA LYS A 217 -1.05 -5.41 -9.89
C LYS A 217 0.46 -5.38 -10.13
N LEU A 218 1.09 -6.50 -10.44
CA LEU A 218 2.52 -6.58 -10.69
C LEU A 218 2.96 -5.79 -11.93
N THR A 219 2.16 -5.80 -13.01
CA THR A 219 2.45 -5.01 -14.22
C THR A 219 2.45 -3.50 -13.94
N ARG A 220 1.68 -3.03 -12.95
CA ARG A 220 1.65 -1.62 -12.57
C ARG A 220 2.89 -1.19 -11.78
N VAL A 221 3.53 -2.09 -11.05
CA VAL A 221 4.74 -1.77 -10.26
C VAL A 221 5.88 -1.22 -11.13
N ILE A 222 5.99 -1.69 -12.37
CA ILE A 222 6.99 -1.24 -13.34
C ILE A 222 6.90 0.29 -13.58
N TRP A 223 5.69 0.85 -13.47
CA TRP A 223 5.43 2.27 -13.71
C TRP A 223 5.86 3.19 -12.56
N ILE A 224 6.31 2.64 -11.42
CA ILE A 224 6.80 3.47 -10.30
C ILE A 224 7.93 4.38 -10.76
N PHE A 225 8.92 3.81 -11.48
CA PHE A 225 10.12 4.54 -11.89
C PHE A 225 9.80 5.70 -12.84
N PRO A 226 9.11 5.51 -13.98
CA PRO A 226 8.80 6.63 -14.88
C PRO A 226 7.90 7.69 -14.23
N ILE A 227 6.94 7.29 -13.37
CA ILE A 227 6.06 8.25 -12.71
C ILE A 227 6.80 9.05 -11.63
N ALA A 228 7.69 8.43 -10.85
CA ALA A 228 8.49 9.13 -9.87
C ALA A 228 9.42 10.17 -10.54
N LEU A 229 10.04 9.82 -11.66
CA LEU A 229 10.85 10.76 -12.45
C LEU A 229 10.01 11.91 -12.98
N PHE A 230 8.86 11.61 -13.57
CA PHE A 230 7.96 12.64 -14.11
C PHE A 230 7.47 13.59 -13.02
N ALA A 231 7.01 13.05 -11.89
CA ALA A 231 6.54 13.85 -10.76
C ALA A 231 7.65 14.75 -10.19
N GLY A 232 8.87 14.20 -10.06
CA GLY A 232 10.04 14.97 -9.61
C GLY A 232 10.37 16.12 -10.55
N GLN A 233 10.33 15.90 -11.87
CA GLN A 233 10.57 16.94 -12.86
C GLN A 233 9.45 17.99 -12.85
N TRP A 234 8.20 17.55 -12.81
CA TRP A 234 7.03 18.45 -12.83
C TRP A 234 6.98 19.39 -11.62
N MET A 235 7.27 18.87 -10.44
CA MET A 235 7.33 19.70 -9.23
C MET A 235 8.48 20.71 -9.25
N ARG A 236 9.63 20.34 -9.83
CA ARG A 236 10.81 21.24 -9.96
C ARG A 236 10.58 22.40 -10.92
N HIS A 237 9.77 22.22 -11.97
CA HIS A 237 9.42 23.32 -12.88
C HIS A 237 8.42 24.30 -12.23
N GLY A 238 7.73 23.90 -11.16
CA GLY A 238 6.84 24.76 -10.41
C GLY A 238 7.52 25.62 -9.33
N ASP A 239 8.71 25.20 -8.85
CA ASP A 239 9.50 25.89 -7.84
C ASP A 239 10.93 26.10 -8.38
N ALA A 240 11.20 27.28 -8.92
CA ALA A 240 12.53 27.66 -9.42
C ALA A 240 13.65 27.67 -8.34
N SER A 241 13.36 27.21 -7.12
CA SER A 241 14.24 27.22 -5.94
C SER A 241 14.51 25.84 -5.30
N ALA A 242 14.07 24.73 -5.89
CA ALA A 242 14.24 23.42 -5.28
C ALA A 242 15.62 22.80 -5.51
N ALA A 243 16.31 22.44 -4.44
CA ALA A 243 17.62 21.77 -4.43
C ALA A 243 17.59 20.40 -5.15
N LYS A 244 18.77 19.98 -5.66
CA LYS A 244 18.94 18.70 -6.37
C LYS A 244 18.46 17.51 -5.54
N PRO A 245 17.78 16.50 -6.14
CA PRO A 245 17.38 15.29 -5.42
C PRO A 245 18.64 14.53 -4.96
N ALA A 246 18.65 14.14 -3.68
CA ALA A 246 19.59 13.17 -3.18
C ALA A 246 19.07 11.77 -3.62
N PHE A 247 19.75 11.18 -4.60
CA PHE A 247 19.59 9.74 -4.84
C PHE A 247 20.35 8.99 -3.75
N PRO A 248 19.76 7.95 -3.12
CA PRO A 248 20.47 7.09 -2.21
C PRO A 248 21.53 6.24 -2.92
#